data_1432624642128636e8846d586dbd5d8a
#
_entry.id   1432624642128636e8846d586dbd5d8a
#
_cell.length_a   1.000
_cell.length_b   1.000
_cell.length_c   1.000
_cell.angle_alpha   90.00
_cell.angle_beta   90.00
_cell.angle_gamma   90.00
#
_symmetry.space_group_name_H-M   'P 1'
#
loop_
_entity.id
_entity.type
_entity.pdbx_description
1 polymer ?
#
loop_
_entity_poly.entity_id
_entity_poly.type
_entity_poly.pdbx_seq_one_letter_code
_entity_poly.pdbx_strand_id
1 'polypeptide(L)'
;RPQGMTRFRRCKTLGENYSQEAIVERIAKEDLSFYQSQNEEKQAAIVKCYVKRYRRAKMSGLQKRYYAKLYRIGKLKKKPYSQGWKYKDDIRKMHKLQEQYLFLVRHKIESAEELVSVLDNLMDKKKEASKEKSKTYKAKERFKDIFDKAEQIRGLDDAESCYQSGDTFFEDEHNAWERLNTELLAQGYSVEEVESLRKKYESKYAQDCKAERAVSKELNLGRSIWKELTVSASAEEKQYDKETIRDRKEQPVR
;
A
#
# COMPACT_ATOMS: atom_id res chain seq x y z
N ARG A 1 19.04 -9.70 -2.49
CA ARG A 1 19.74 -9.44 -1.21
C ARG A 1 20.26 -8.02 -1.26
N PRO A 2 20.11 -7.20 -0.19
CA PRO A 2 20.84 -5.95 -0.08
C PRO A 2 22.34 -6.26 -0.12
N GLN A 3 23.10 -5.50 -0.90
CA GLN A 3 24.57 -5.58 -0.86
C GLN A 3 25.00 -5.32 0.59
N GLY A 4 25.80 -6.21 1.16
CA GLY A 4 26.31 -6.12 2.53
C GLY A 4 25.70 -7.07 3.56
N MET A 5 24.63 -7.81 3.24
CA MET A 5 24.19 -8.91 4.10
C MET A 5 24.93 -10.19 3.76
N THR A 6 25.98 -10.49 4.49
CA THR A 6 26.56 -11.84 4.54
C THR A 6 25.57 -12.77 5.22
N ARG A 7 25.53 -14.03 4.78
CA ARG A 7 24.59 -15.06 5.26
C ARG A 7 24.73 -15.33 6.76
N PHE A 8 25.88 -15.00 7.31
CA PHE A 8 26.22 -15.08 8.72
C PHE A 8 26.89 -13.78 9.12
N ARG A 9 26.27 -13.02 10.03
CA ARG A 9 26.97 -11.96 10.74
C ARG A 9 27.81 -12.61 11.82
N ARG A 10 29.08 -12.27 11.88
CA ARG A 10 29.95 -12.69 12.98
C ARG A 10 29.41 -12.10 14.29
N CYS A 11 29.50 -12.81 15.41
CA CYS A 11 29.03 -12.34 16.71
C CYS A 11 29.54 -10.94 17.08
N LYS A 12 30.78 -10.61 16.69
CA LYS A 12 31.36 -9.26 16.86
C LYS A 12 30.56 -8.12 16.23
N THR A 13 29.78 -8.37 15.18
CA THR A 13 28.95 -7.34 14.51
C THR A 13 27.53 -7.27 15.06
N LEU A 14 27.13 -8.23 15.87
CA LEU A 14 25.81 -8.28 16.51
C LEU A 14 25.82 -7.75 17.94
N GLY A 15 27.01 -7.55 18.53
CA GLY A 15 27.20 -7.14 19.92
C GLY A 15 27.28 -8.31 20.88
N GLU A 16 27.69 -8.02 22.12
CA GLU A 16 27.95 -9.03 23.18
C GLU A 16 26.69 -9.85 23.53
N ASN A 17 25.53 -9.25 23.43
CA ASN A 17 24.25 -9.90 23.70
C ASN A 17 23.92 -11.08 22.74
N TYR A 18 24.67 -11.23 21.66
CA TYR A 18 24.55 -12.34 20.71
C TYR A 18 25.78 -13.27 20.72
N SER A 19 26.60 -13.19 21.77
CA SER A 19 27.65 -14.17 21.98
C SER A 19 27.04 -15.56 22.22
N GLN A 20 27.79 -16.61 21.92
CA GLN A 20 27.32 -17.98 22.10
C GLN A 20 26.98 -18.25 23.57
N GLU A 21 27.78 -17.72 24.49
CA GLU A 21 27.59 -17.83 25.93
C GLU A 21 26.30 -17.13 26.39
N ALA A 22 26.06 -15.90 25.95
CA ALA A 22 24.84 -15.16 26.27
C ALA A 22 23.56 -15.82 25.70
N ILE A 23 23.65 -16.48 24.55
CA ILE A 23 22.53 -17.24 23.98
C ILE A 23 22.25 -18.49 24.80
N VAL A 24 23.30 -19.26 25.15
CA VAL A 24 23.19 -20.47 25.97
C VAL A 24 22.61 -20.15 27.35
N GLU A 25 23.07 -19.07 27.97
CA GLU A 25 22.57 -18.62 29.28
C GLU A 25 21.07 -18.25 29.26
N ARG A 26 20.59 -17.59 28.19
CA ARG A 26 19.17 -17.29 28.04
C ARG A 26 18.32 -18.51 27.78
N ILE A 27 18.81 -19.45 26.96
CA ILE A 27 18.13 -20.72 26.72
C ILE A 27 18.03 -21.50 28.04
N ALA A 28 19.09 -21.51 28.86
CA ALA A 28 19.09 -22.17 30.13
C ALA A 28 18.12 -21.54 31.15
N LYS A 29 17.90 -20.22 31.04
CA LYS A 29 16.95 -19.47 31.89
C LYS A 29 15.53 -19.40 31.31
N GLU A 30 15.27 -20.01 30.14
CA GLU A 30 14.02 -19.91 29.38
C GLU A 30 13.56 -18.45 29.14
N ASP A 31 14.49 -17.51 29.14
CA ASP A 31 14.21 -16.09 28.95
C ASP A 31 14.09 -15.75 27.45
N LEU A 32 12.87 -15.77 26.95
CA LEU A 32 12.53 -15.42 25.57
C LEU A 32 12.20 -13.94 25.39
N SER A 33 12.08 -13.16 26.47
CA SER A 33 11.65 -11.75 26.44
C SER A 33 12.57 -10.88 25.58
N PHE A 34 13.88 -11.10 25.68
CA PHE A 34 14.88 -10.41 24.87
C PHE A 34 14.69 -10.64 23.35
N TYR A 35 14.31 -11.83 22.93
CA TYR A 35 14.10 -12.15 21.53
C TYR A 35 12.76 -11.63 21.03
N GLN A 36 11.74 -11.57 21.88
CA GLN A 36 10.42 -11.02 21.53
C GLN A 36 10.47 -9.51 21.30
N SER A 37 11.05 -8.74 22.20
CA SER A 37 11.20 -7.29 22.07
C SER A 37 12.06 -6.88 20.87
N GLN A 38 13.15 -7.61 20.62
CA GLN A 38 14.02 -7.36 19.47
C GLN A 38 13.38 -7.77 18.14
N ASN A 39 12.46 -8.74 18.13
CA ASN A 39 11.80 -9.18 16.90
C ASN A 39 10.80 -8.15 16.39
N GLU A 40 10.11 -7.42 17.25
CA GLU A 40 9.17 -6.38 16.84
C GLU A 40 9.88 -5.20 16.16
N GLU A 41 10.97 -4.70 16.75
CA GLU A 41 11.76 -3.63 16.15
C GLU A 41 12.49 -4.06 14.87
N LYS A 42 13.06 -5.28 14.84
CA LYS A 42 13.76 -5.81 13.68
C LYS A 42 12.83 -6.20 12.55
N GLN A 43 11.64 -6.71 12.83
CA GLN A 43 10.63 -6.97 11.81
C GLN A 43 10.19 -5.67 11.13
N ALA A 44 9.98 -4.60 11.89
CA ALA A 44 9.66 -3.29 11.32
C ALA A 44 10.82 -2.75 10.46
N ALA A 45 12.08 -2.92 10.88
CA ALA A 45 13.25 -2.51 10.11
C ALA A 45 13.49 -3.37 8.86
N ILE A 46 13.28 -4.69 8.95
CA ILE A 46 13.39 -5.62 7.82
C ILE A 46 12.30 -5.34 6.78
N VAL A 47 11.06 -5.11 7.20
CA VAL A 47 9.96 -4.75 6.30
C VAL A 47 10.25 -3.43 5.59
N LYS A 48 10.78 -2.42 6.26
CA LYS A 48 11.22 -1.17 5.63
C LYS A 48 12.34 -1.38 4.61
N CYS A 49 13.29 -2.27 4.85
CA CYS A 49 14.36 -2.60 3.91
C CYS A 49 13.87 -3.38 2.68
N TYR A 50 12.88 -4.27 2.83
CA TYR A 50 12.31 -5.03 1.71
C TYR A 50 11.38 -4.21 0.84
N VAL A 51 10.71 -3.20 1.38
CA VAL A 51 9.79 -2.30 0.65
C VAL A 51 10.54 -1.26 -0.18
N LYS A 52 11.78 -0.89 0.16
CA LYS A 52 12.64 -0.13 -0.74
C LYS A 52 13.06 -1.02 -1.91
N ARG A 53 12.19 -1.19 -2.89
CA ARG A 53 12.58 -1.67 -4.21
C ARG A 53 13.56 -0.64 -4.77
N TYR A 54 14.84 -0.97 -4.74
CA TYR A 54 15.83 -0.25 -5.52
C TYR A 54 15.39 -0.32 -6.98
N ARG A 55 14.79 0.74 -7.50
CA ARG A 55 14.69 0.92 -8.94
C ARG A 55 16.12 0.96 -9.42
N ARG A 56 16.57 -0.15 -10.01
CA ARG A 56 17.90 -0.17 -10.65
C ARG A 56 17.93 1.01 -11.59
N ALA A 57 18.86 1.93 -11.38
CA ALA A 57 19.07 3.02 -12.30
C ALA A 57 19.20 2.43 -13.71
N LYS A 58 18.51 3.04 -14.68
CA LYS A 58 18.59 2.57 -16.06
C LYS A 58 20.05 2.68 -16.49
N MET A 59 20.67 1.53 -16.78
CA MET A 59 22.07 1.53 -17.25
C MET A 59 22.18 2.31 -18.54
N SER A 60 23.19 3.17 -18.65
CA SER A 60 23.52 3.86 -19.90
C SER A 60 23.88 2.86 -21.00
N GLY A 61 23.79 3.29 -22.26
CA GLY A 61 24.16 2.44 -23.40
C GLY A 61 25.60 1.92 -23.31
N LEU A 62 26.51 2.73 -22.80
CA LEU A 62 27.93 2.40 -22.59
C LEU A 62 28.08 1.31 -21.50
N GLN A 63 27.40 1.46 -20.38
CA GLN A 63 27.39 0.45 -19.31
C GLN A 63 26.84 -0.89 -19.79
N LYS A 64 25.77 -0.88 -20.59
CA LYS A 64 25.21 -2.11 -21.19
C LYS A 64 26.23 -2.82 -22.08
N ARG A 65 26.96 -2.09 -22.93
CA ARG A 65 28.01 -2.66 -23.79
C ARG A 65 29.18 -3.21 -22.97
N TYR A 66 29.58 -2.53 -21.91
CA TYR A 66 30.63 -2.99 -21.00
C TYR A 66 30.24 -4.29 -20.30
N TYR A 67 29.06 -4.35 -19.69
CA TYR A 67 28.58 -5.57 -19.05
C TYR A 67 28.40 -6.72 -20.05
N ALA A 68 27.90 -6.44 -21.25
CA ALA A 68 27.81 -7.46 -22.30
C ALA A 68 29.17 -8.10 -22.63
N LYS A 69 30.25 -7.28 -22.74
CA LYS A 69 31.59 -7.78 -22.91
C LYS A 69 32.08 -8.62 -21.72
N LEU A 70 31.83 -8.19 -20.48
CA LEU A 70 32.21 -8.95 -19.28
C LEU A 70 31.51 -10.32 -19.22
N TYR A 71 30.24 -10.40 -19.61
CA TYR A 71 29.54 -11.68 -19.75
C TYR A 71 30.13 -12.55 -20.86
N ARG A 72 30.52 -11.96 -21.99
CA ARG A 72 31.09 -12.67 -23.13
C ARG A 72 32.47 -13.24 -22.81
N ILE A 73 33.29 -12.54 -22.03
CA ILE A 73 34.63 -12.96 -21.59
C ILE A 73 34.53 -13.97 -20.41
N GLY A 74 33.33 -14.20 -19.85
CA GLY A 74 33.16 -15.12 -18.73
C GLY A 74 33.56 -14.55 -17.36
N LYS A 75 34.02 -13.28 -17.28
CA LYS A 75 34.31 -12.61 -16.00
C LYS A 75 33.06 -12.36 -15.16
N LEU A 76 31.88 -12.19 -15.80
CA LEU A 76 30.59 -12.15 -15.16
C LEU A 76 29.77 -13.37 -15.60
N LYS A 77 29.41 -14.22 -14.65
CA LYS A 77 28.48 -15.32 -14.89
C LYS A 77 27.05 -14.83 -14.65
N LYS A 78 26.12 -15.13 -15.57
CA LYS A 78 24.69 -14.94 -15.32
C LYS A 78 24.32 -15.82 -14.11
N LYS A 79 23.75 -15.18 -13.08
CA LYS A 79 23.20 -15.97 -11.97
C LYS A 79 22.14 -16.91 -12.54
N PRO A 80 22.17 -18.21 -12.22
CA PRO A 80 21.09 -19.09 -12.60
C PRO A 80 19.77 -18.50 -12.09
N TYR A 81 18.72 -18.61 -12.89
CA TYR A 81 17.38 -18.18 -12.48
C TYR A 81 17.06 -18.82 -11.12
N SER A 82 16.64 -17.98 -10.15
CA SER A 82 16.20 -18.53 -8.87
C SER A 82 15.03 -19.49 -9.14
N GLN A 83 14.97 -20.61 -8.41
CA GLN A 83 13.83 -21.52 -8.53
C GLN A 83 12.48 -20.81 -8.33
N GLY A 84 12.47 -19.73 -7.56
CA GLY A 84 11.30 -18.87 -7.40
C GLY A 84 10.76 -18.26 -8.69
N TRP A 85 11.56 -18.13 -9.75
CA TRP A 85 11.03 -17.72 -11.05
C TRP A 85 10.26 -18.85 -11.73
N LYS A 86 10.74 -20.10 -11.60
CA LYS A 86 10.09 -21.30 -12.15
C LYS A 86 8.70 -21.54 -11.54
N TYR A 87 8.55 -21.22 -10.24
CA TYR A 87 7.31 -21.41 -9.49
C TYR A 87 6.59 -20.08 -9.20
N LYS A 88 6.76 -19.08 -10.05
CA LYS A 88 6.22 -17.74 -9.82
C LYS A 88 4.70 -17.74 -9.67
N ASP A 89 4.01 -18.55 -10.45
CA ASP A 89 2.54 -18.60 -10.44
C ASP A 89 2.02 -19.40 -9.23
N ASP A 90 2.73 -20.45 -8.83
CA ASP A 90 2.40 -21.20 -7.61
C ASP A 90 2.64 -20.38 -6.36
N ILE A 91 3.73 -19.60 -6.33
CA ILE A 91 4.00 -18.65 -5.24
C ILE A 91 2.91 -17.58 -5.17
N ARG A 92 2.43 -17.08 -6.31
CA ARG A 92 1.31 -16.11 -6.33
C ARG A 92 0.01 -16.71 -5.82
N LYS A 93 -0.30 -17.95 -6.23
CA LYS A 93 -1.46 -18.69 -5.73
C LYS A 93 -1.37 -18.90 -4.23
N MET A 94 -0.20 -19.33 -3.75
CA MET A 94 0.05 -19.50 -2.31
C MET A 94 -0.18 -18.20 -1.53
N HIS A 95 0.37 -17.07 -1.99
CA HIS A 95 0.14 -15.78 -1.33
C HIS A 95 -1.34 -15.40 -1.33
N LYS A 96 -2.06 -15.64 -2.43
CA LYS A 96 -3.50 -15.39 -2.49
C LYS A 96 -4.27 -16.23 -1.46
N LEU A 97 -3.99 -17.53 -1.40
CA LEU A 97 -4.60 -18.42 -0.41
C LEU A 97 -4.26 -18.00 1.03
N GLN A 98 -3.03 -17.57 1.27
CA GLN A 98 -2.63 -17.05 2.57
C GLN A 98 -3.41 -15.79 2.96
N GLU A 99 -3.60 -14.84 2.04
CA GLU A 99 -4.42 -13.65 2.29
C GLU A 99 -5.88 -14.01 2.58
N GLN A 100 -6.44 -14.97 1.83
CA GLN A 100 -7.80 -15.48 2.06
C GLN A 100 -7.93 -16.16 3.42
N TYR A 101 -6.99 -17.01 3.80
CA TYR A 101 -6.97 -17.66 5.11
C TYR A 101 -6.90 -16.64 6.25
N LEU A 102 -6.00 -15.66 6.14
CA LEU A 102 -5.87 -14.59 7.13
C LEU A 102 -7.15 -13.75 7.26
N PHE A 103 -7.88 -13.56 6.16
CA PHE A 103 -9.18 -12.89 6.19
C PHE A 103 -10.21 -13.71 6.98
N LEU A 104 -10.32 -15.01 6.71
CA LEU A 104 -11.24 -15.90 7.42
C LEU A 104 -10.94 -15.93 8.92
N VAL A 105 -9.67 -16.06 9.30
CA VAL A 105 -9.24 -16.07 10.71
C VAL A 105 -9.54 -14.73 11.40
N ARG A 106 -9.26 -13.60 10.73
CA ARG A 106 -9.49 -12.25 11.28
C ARG A 106 -10.97 -12.01 11.59
N HIS A 107 -11.84 -12.45 10.71
CA HIS A 107 -13.28 -12.29 10.84
C HIS A 107 -13.96 -13.46 11.56
N LYS A 108 -13.19 -14.48 11.98
CA LYS A 108 -13.69 -15.69 12.67
C LYS A 108 -14.81 -16.38 11.88
N ILE A 109 -14.59 -16.57 10.58
CA ILE A 109 -15.57 -17.15 9.66
C ILE A 109 -15.32 -18.66 9.59
N GLU A 110 -16.30 -19.43 9.98
CA GLU A 110 -16.28 -20.90 9.94
C GLU A 110 -17.31 -21.48 8.94
N SER A 111 -18.33 -20.68 8.61
CA SER A 111 -19.42 -21.09 7.71
C SER A 111 -19.59 -20.13 6.53
N ALA A 112 -20.25 -20.62 5.47
CA ALA A 112 -20.60 -19.80 4.31
C ALA A 112 -21.59 -18.68 4.65
N GLU A 113 -22.49 -18.92 5.60
CA GLU A 113 -23.49 -17.95 6.06
C GLU A 113 -22.84 -16.78 6.81
N GLU A 114 -21.86 -17.09 7.65
CA GLU A 114 -21.06 -16.07 8.33
C GLU A 114 -20.26 -15.22 7.34
N LEU A 115 -19.73 -15.83 6.28
CA LEU A 115 -19.04 -15.09 5.23
C LEU A 115 -19.98 -14.09 4.55
N VAL A 116 -21.22 -14.48 4.24
CA VAL A 116 -22.22 -13.57 3.65
C VAL A 116 -22.52 -12.41 4.60
N SER A 117 -22.75 -12.71 5.88
CA SER A 117 -23.00 -11.69 6.92
C SER A 117 -21.84 -10.69 7.02
N VAL A 118 -20.59 -11.16 6.98
CA VAL A 118 -19.40 -10.30 6.99
C VAL A 118 -19.32 -9.47 5.72
N LEU A 119 -19.64 -10.03 4.55
CA LEU A 119 -19.67 -9.30 3.29
C LEU A 119 -20.69 -8.17 3.28
N ASP A 120 -21.90 -8.41 3.81
CA ASP A 120 -22.94 -7.39 3.93
C ASP A 120 -22.48 -6.25 4.84
N ASN A 121 -21.90 -6.59 6.00
CA ASN A 121 -21.33 -5.61 6.93
C ASN A 121 -20.21 -4.77 6.26
N LEU A 122 -19.31 -5.41 5.49
CA LEU A 122 -18.28 -4.70 4.75
C LEU A 122 -18.85 -3.84 3.62
N MET A 123 -19.95 -4.26 2.99
CA MET A 123 -20.65 -3.44 1.99
C MET A 123 -21.22 -2.17 2.63
N ASP A 124 -21.82 -2.27 3.80
CA ASP A 124 -22.39 -1.11 4.49
C ASP A 124 -21.27 -0.16 4.98
N LYS A 125 -20.20 -0.70 5.56
CA LYS A 125 -19.01 0.10 5.90
C LYS A 125 -18.40 0.80 4.68
N LYS A 126 -18.40 0.16 3.52
CA LYS A 126 -17.93 0.80 2.27
C LYS A 126 -18.85 1.94 1.85
N LYS A 127 -20.19 1.76 1.95
CA LYS A 127 -21.16 2.82 1.66
C LYS A 127 -20.97 4.02 2.59
N GLU A 128 -20.74 3.78 3.88
CA GLU A 128 -20.49 4.83 4.87
C GLU A 128 -19.18 5.58 4.57
N ALA A 129 -18.09 4.85 4.34
CA ALA A 129 -16.80 5.45 3.98
C ALA A 129 -16.88 6.27 2.67
N SER A 130 -17.64 5.79 1.68
CA SER A 130 -17.87 6.53 0.43
C SER A 130 -18.72 7.79 0.66
N LYS A 131 -19.71 7.74 1.55
CA LYS A 131 -20.51 8.92 1.94
C LYS A 131 -19.63 9.97 2.64
N GLU A 132 -18.81 9.56 3.60
CA GLU A 132 -17.91 10.48 4.31
C GLU A 132 -16.90 11.13 3.36
N LYS A 133 -16.27 10.36 2.49
CA LYS A 133 -15.39 10.88 1.43
C LYS A 133 -16.12 11.92 0.55
N SER A 134 -17.37 11.64 0.15
CA SER A 134 -18.17 12.54 -0.67
C SER A 134 -18.54 13.81 0.08
N LYS A 135 -18.82 13.73 1.38
CA LYS A 135 -19.07 14.91 2.23
C LYS A 135 -17.81 15.79 2.31
N THR A 136 -16.66 15.18 2.58
CA THR A 136 -15.38 15.90 2.66
C THR A 136 -15.03 16.54 1.32
N TYR A 137 -15.24 15.85 0.21
CA TYR A 137 -15.05 16.40 -1.13
C TYR A 137 -15.95 17.62 -1.40
N LYS A 138 -17.25 17.48 -1.14
CA LYS A 138 -18.21 18.58 -1.31
C LYS A 138 -17.89 19.76 -0.39
N ALA A 139 -17.42 19.51 0.82
CA ALA A 139 -16.99 20.57 1.73
C ALA A 139 -15.76 21.29 1.20
N LYS A 140 -14.78 20.57 0.66
CA LYS A 140 -13.60 21.15 0.00
C LYS A 140 -14.00 22.00 -1.23
N GLU A 141 -14.92 21.49 -2.05
CA GLU A 141 -15.36 22.18 -3.28
C GLU A 141 -16.04 23.53 -3.01
N ARG A 142 -16.71 23.68 -1.86
CA ARG A 142 -17.31 24.97 -1.45
C ARG A 142 -16.27 26.07 -1.22
N PHE A 143 -15.05 25.70 -0.86
CA PHE A 143 -13.95 26.63 -0.62
C PHE A 143 -13.03 26.78 -1.83
N LYS A 144 -13.39 26.20 -2.97
CA LYS A 144 -12.54 26.18 -4.16
C LYS A 144 -12.15 27.60 -4.59
N ASP A 145 -13.12 28.50 -4.71
CA ASP A 145 -12.87 29.87 -5.15
C ASP A 145 -11.92 30.63 -4.20
N ILE A 146 -12.02 30.33 -2.89
CA ILE A 146 -11.14 30.91 -1.87
C ILE A 146 -9.72 30.33 -2.01
N PHE A 147 -9.61 29.02 -2.26
CA PHE A 147 -8.32 28.38 -2.48
C PHE A 147 -7.63 28.86 -3.76
N ASP A 148 -8.40 29.04 -4.84
CA ASP A 148 -7.89 29.52 -6.12
C ASP A 148 -7.41 30.98 -6.01
N LYS A 149 -8.13 31.83 -5.26
CA LYS A 149 -7.71 33.23 -4.98
C LYS A 149 -6.42 33.26 -4.14
N ALA A 150 -6.34 32.46 -3.08
CA ALA A 150 -5.13 32.39 -2.26
C ALA A 150 -3.92 31.88 -3.04
N GLU A 151 -4.12 30.96 -3.99
CA GLU A 151 -3.07 30.47 -4.87
C GLU A 151 -2.60 31.53 -5.86
N GLN A 152 -3.53 32.35 -6.40
CA GLN A 152 -3.21 33.50 -7.27
C GLN A 152 -2.42 34.56 -6.50
N ILE A 153 -2.85 34.95 -5.28
CA ILE A 153 -2.12 35.90 -4.44
C ILE A 153 -0.68 35.42 -4.23
N ARG A 154 -0.49 34.15 -3.89
CA ARG A 154 0.85 33.57 -3.72
C ARG A 154 1.70 33.58 -4.99
N GLY A 155 1.07 33.40 -6.14
CA GLY A 155 1.76 33.53 -7.43
C GLY A 155 2.26 34.91 -7.71
N LEU A 156 1.71 35.94 -7.03
CA LEU A 156 2.07 37.35 -7.16
C LEU A 156 2.98 37.86 -6.03
N ASP A 157 3.25 37.08 -4.99
CA ASP A 157 4.06 37.50 -3.84
C ASP A 157 5.48 37.95 -4.23
N ASP A 158 6.12 37.29 -5.21
CA ASP A 158 7.43 37.69 -5.69
C ASP A 158 7.39 39.06 -6.42
N ALA A 159 6.35 39.29 -7.24
CA ALA A 159 6.15 40.54 -7.95
C ALA A 159 5.83 41.68 -6.96
N GLU A 160 4.99 41.40 -5.95
CA GLU A 160 4.71 42.31 -4.85
C GLU A 160 5.97 42.72 -4.10
N SER A 161 6.84 41.77 -3.78
CA SER A 161 8.11 42.05 -3.12
C SER A 161 9.04 42.92 -3.95
N CYS A 162 9.06 42.75 -5.29
CA CYS A 162 9.81 43.59 -6.21
C CYS A 162 9.25 45.01 -6.28
N TYR A 163 7.91 45.15 -6.34
CA TYR A 163 7.25 46.48 -6.34
C TYR A 163 7.53 47.25 -5.05
N GLN A 164 7.45 46.59 -3.89
CA GLN A 164 7.79 47.21 -2.60
C GLN A 164 9.27 47.64 -2.50
N SER A 165 10.15 47.01 -3.25
CA SER A 165 11.57 47.41 -3.33
C SER A 165 11.80 48.58 -4.28
N GLY A 166 10.76 49.12 -4.94
CA GLY A 166 10.79 50.32 -5.79
C GLY A 166 10.80 50.03 -7.29
N ASP A 167 10.57 48.79 -7.73
CA ASP A 167 10.50 48.43 -9.14
C ASP A 167 9.07 48.63 -9.67
N THR A 168 8.84 49.77 -10.37
CA THR A 168 7.51 50.15 -10.92
C THR A 168 7.08 49.27 -12.10
N PHE A 169 7.92 48.36 -12.57
CA PHE A 169 7.58 47.44 -13.67
C PHE A 169 6.44 46.48 -13.26
N PHE A 170 6.30 46.17 -11.97
CA PHE A 170 5.32 45.25 -11.42
C PHE A 170 4.06 45.94 -10.86
N GLU A 171 3.73 47.14 -11.31
CA GLU A 171 2.57 47.91 -10.83
C GLU A 171 1.23 47.21 -11.12
N ASP A 172 1.09 46.56 -12.27
CA ASP A 172 -0.12 45.82 -12.65
C ASP A 172 -0.32 44.57 -11.77
N GLU A 173 0.74 43.86 -11.47
CA GLU A 173 0.76 42.69 -10.58
C GLU A 173 0.47 43.10 -9.13
N HIS A 174 1.02 44.21 -8.67
CA HIS A 174 0.74 44.76 -7.35
C HIS A 174 -0.76 45.10 -7.22
N ASN A 175 -1.35 45.83 -8.18
CA ASN A 175 -2.76 46.16 -8.19
C ASN A 175 -3.66 44.90 -8.20
N ALA A 176 -3.25 43.85 -8.92
CA ALA A 176 -3.96 42.60 -8.93
C ALA A 176 -3.86 41.87 -7.57
N TRP A 177 -2.68 41.88 -6.96
CA TRP A 177 -2.43 41.30 -5.63
C TRP A 177 -3.27 42.01 -4.56
N GLU A 178 -3.26 43.37 -4.53
CA GLU A 178 -4.03 44.19 -3.58
C GLU A 178 -5.54 43.92 -3.70
N ARG A 179 -6.06 43.89 -4.93
CA ARG A 179 -7.46 43.58 -5.19
C ARG A 179 -7.85 42.18 -4.68
N LEU A 180 -7.08 41.15 -5.03
CA LEU A 180 -7.38 39.79 -4.61
C LEU A 180 -7.27 39.62 -3.09
N ASN A 181 -6.30 40.26 -2.46
CA ASN A 181 -6.11 40.24 -1.02
C ASN A 181 -7.27 40.96 -0.29
N THR A 182 -7.72 42.10 -0.82
CA THR A 182 -8.89 42.84 -0.30
C THR A 182 -10.17 42.01 -0.44
N GLU A 183 -10.37 41.32 -1.56
CA GLU A 183 -11.51 40.45 -1.78
C GLU A 183 -11.48 39.24 -0.82
N LEU A 184 -10.31 38.68 -0.54
CA LEU A 184 -10.16 37.57 0.37
C LEU A 184 -10.44 37.98 1.82
N LEU A 185 -9.89 39.11 2.25
CA LEU A 185 -10.15 39.72 3.56
C LEU A 185 -11.62 40.11 3.76
N ALA A 186 -12.30 40.61 2.72
CA ALA A 186 -13.72 40.88 2.76
C ALA A 186 -14.58 39.63 2.98
N GLN A 187 -14.08 38.45 2.57
CA GLN A 187 -14.70 37.16 2.85
C GLN A 187 -14.34 36.63 4.25
N GLY A 188 -13.51 37.33 5.02
CA GLY A 188 -13.12 36.98 6.39
C GLY A 188 -11.99 35.97 6.48
N TYR A 189 -11.16 35.83 5.45
CA TYR A 189 -10.03 34.89 5.43
C TYR A 189 -8.72 35.60 5.13
N SER A 190 -7.65 35.19 5.84
CA SER A 190 -6.27 35.53 5.46
C SER A 190 -5.66 34.39 4.60
N VAL A 191 -4.62 34.69 3.83
CA VAL A 191 -3.93 33.70 2.99
C VAL A 191 -3.40 32.52 3.82
N GLU A 192 -2.87 32.79 5.01
CA GLU A 192 -2.34 31.76 5.91
C GLU A 192 -3.45 30.84 6.46
N GLU A 193 -4.60 31.44 6.82
CA GLU A 193 -5.77 30.67 7.27
C GLU A 193 -6.33 29.78 6.17
N VAL A 194 -6.40 30.29 4.95
CA VAL A 194 -6.84 29.53 3.77
C VAL A 194 -5.92 28.35 3.50
N GLU A 195 -4.60 28.52 3.65
CA GLU A 195 -3.67 27.42 3.51
C GLU A 195 -3.82 26.36 4.58
N SER A 196 -3.98 26.79 5.82
CA SER A 196 -4.20 25.86 6.93
C SER A 196 -5.49 25.07 6.72
N LEU A 197 -6.53 25.74 6.25
CA LEU A 197 -7.82 25.14 5.90
C LEU A 197 -7.69 24.17 4.73
N ARG A 198 -6.98 24.55 3.66
CA ARG A 198 -6.68 23.68 2.51
C ARG A 198 -5.97 22.40 2.95
N LYS A 199 -4.89 22.53 3.72
CA LYS A 199 -4.14 21.39 4.27
C LYS A 199 -5.02 20.46 5.13
N LYS A 200 -5.91 21.05 5.94
CA LYS A 200 -6.87 20.31 6.76
C LYS A 200 -7.83 19.48 5.90
N TYR A 201 -8.43 20.06 4.88
CA TYR A 201 -9.33 19.34 3.98
C TYR A 201 -8.60 18.29 3.14
N GLU A 202 -7.39 18.56 2.67
CA GLU A 202 -6.57 17.62 1.91
C GLU A 202 -6.15 16.41 2.75
N SER A 203 -5.73 16.66 3.99
CA SER A 203 -5.36 15.57 4.92
C SER A 203 -6.57 14.70 5.25
N LYS A 204 -7.72 15.31 5.54
CA LYS A 204 -8.97 14.60 5.82
C LYS A 204 -9.44 13.78 4.62
N TYR A 205 -9.46 14.38 3.43
CA TYR A 205 -9.83 13.68 2.20
C TYR A 205 -8.88 12.50 1.90
N ALA A 206 -7.59 12.68 2.14
CA ALA A 206 -6.62 11.59 2.00
C ALA A 206 -6.85 10.46 3.01
N GLN A 207 -7.27 10.78 4.23
CA GLN A 207 -7.66 9.78 5.24
C GLN A 207 -8.92 9.03 4.82
N ASP A 208 -9.96 9.74 4.39
CA ASP A 208 -11.21 9.14 3.91
C ASP A 208 -10.98 8.22 2.70
N CYS A 209 -10.12 8.65 1.76
CA CYS A 209 -9.71 7.81 0.64
C CYS A 209 -8.96 6.55 1.06
N LYS A 210 -8.13 6.62 2.10
CA LYS A 210 -7.42 5.46 2.65
C LYS A 210 -8.39 4.49 3.32
N ALA A 211 -9.34 5.02 4.09
CA ALA A 211 -10.38 4.23 4.76
C ALA A 211 -11.26 3.48 3.74
N GLU A 212 -11.77 4.18 2.73
CA GLU A 212 -12.57 3.57 1.65
C GLU A 212 -11.80 2.47 0.90
N ARG A 213 -10.53 2.72 0.57
CA ARG A 213 -9.67 1.74 -0.10
C ARG A 213 -9.39 0.51 0.76
N ALA A 214 -9.22 0.68 2.08
CA ALA A 214 -9.00 -0.42 3.00
C ALA A 214 -10.22 -1.35 3.04
N VAL A 215 -11.41 -0.78 3.24
CA VAL A 215 -12.66 -1.55 3.26
C VAL A 215 -12.95 -2.20 1.90
N SER A 216 -12.70 -1.48 0.80
CA SER A 216 -12.86 -2.04 -0.55
C SER A 216 -11.94 -3.22 -0.82
N LYS A 217 -10.73 -3.20 -0.27
CA LYS A 217 -9.76 -4.29 -0.39
C LYS A 217 -10.24 -5.55 0.35
N GLU A 218 -10.72 -5.37 1.58
CA GLU A 218 -11.28 -6.47 2.38
C GLU A 218 -12.54 -7.04 1.72
N LEU A 219 -13.45 -6.20 1.25
CA LEU A 219 -14.65 -6.63 0.54
C LEU A 219 -14.32 -7.43 -0.73
N ASN A 220 -13.35 -6.96 -1.52
CA ASN A 220 -12.93 -7.66 -2.74
C ASN A 220 -12.29 -9.03 -2.43
N LEU A 221 -11.53 -9.10 -1.33
CA LEU A 221 -10.95 -10.36 -0.87
C LEU A 221 -12.04 -11.35 -0.44
N GLY A 222 -12.99 -10.91 0.38
CA GLY A 222 -14.12 -11.74 0.79
C GLY A 222 -14.98 -12.21 -0.40
N ARG A 223 -15.24 -11.33 -1.38
CA ARG A 223 -15.94 -11.70 -2.62
C ARG A 223 -15.16 -12.72 -3.46
N SER A 224 -13.83 -12.66 -3.44
CA SER A 224 -13.02 -13.66 -4.16
C SER A 224 -13.15 -15.05 -3.50
N ILE A 225 -13.22 -15.11 -2.18
CA ILE A 225 -13.46 -16.35 -1.44
C ILE A 225 -14.85 -16.89 -1.76
N TRP A 226 -15.88 -16.05 -1.67
CA TRP A 226 -17.26 -16.45 -2.00
C TRP A 226 -17.36 -17.01 -3.42
N LYS A 227 -16.75 -16.34 -4.39
CA LYS A 227 -16.74 -16.79 -5.78
C LYS A 227 -16.08 -18.16 -5.95
N GLU A 228 -14.98 -18.40 -5.26
CA GLU A 228 -14.28 -19.71 -5.32
C GLU A 228 -15.12 -20.81 -4.68
N LEU A 229 -15.80 -20.55 -3.55
CA LEU A 229 -16.73 -21.49 -2.92
C LEU A 229 -17.91 -21.83 -3.81
N THR A 230 -18.53 -20.84 -4.44
CA THR A 230 -19.68 -21.09 -5.34
C THR A 230 -19.29 -21.83 -6.61
N VAL A 231 -18.09 -21.57 -7.15
CA VAL A 231 -17.59 -22.31 -8.34
C VAL A 231 -17.24 -23.75 -7.97
N SER A 232 -16.64 -24.01 -6.80
CA SER A 232 -16.33 -25.37 -6.37
C SER A 232 -17.61 -26.16 -6.09
N ALA A 233 -18.61 -25.59 -5.41
CA ALA A 233 -19.90 -26.22 -5.17
C ALA A 233 -20.60 -26.59 -6.49
N SER A 234 -20.63 -25.71 -7.46
CA SER A 234 -21.22 -25.99 -8.78
C SER A 234 -20.48 -27.02 -9.61
N ALA A 235 -19.17 -27.20 -9.36
CA ALA A 235 -18.36 -28.23 -10.01
C ALA A 235 -18.62 -29.61 -9.37
N GLU A 236 -18.73 -29.68 -8.04
CA GLU A 236 -19.05 -30.90 -7.31
C GLU A 236 -20.46 -31.39 -7.64
N GLU A 237 -21.44 -30.50 -7.73
CA GLU A 237 -22.83 -30.81 -8.15
C GLU A 237 -22.87 -31.43 -9.55
N LYS A 238 -22.12 -30.85 -10.50
CA LYS A 238 -22.03 -31.39 -11.86
C LYS A 238 -21.28 -32.72 -11.94
N GLN A 239 -20.38 -32.98 -11.01
CA GLN A 239 -19.67 -34.25 -10.93
C GLN A 239 -20.57 -35.35 -10.34
N TYR A 240 -21.33 -35.02 -9.31
CA TYR A 240 -22.32 -35.90 -8.68
C TYR A 240 -23.42 -36.30 -9.68
N ASP A 241 -23.93 -35.36 -10.49
CA ASP A 241 -24.90 -35.63 -11.56
C ASP A 241 -24.33 -36.57 -12.62
N LYS A 242 -23.06 -36.44 -12.99
CA LYS A 242 -22.42 -37.34 -13.95
C LYS A 242 -22.20 -38.73 -13.39
N GLU A 243 -21.88 -38.89 -12.12
CA GLU A 243 -21.73 -40.19 -11.46
C GLU A 243 -23.09 -40.89 -11.33
N THR A 244 -24.13 -40.18 -10.91
CA THR A 244 -25.49 -40.74 -10.81
C THR A 244 -26.06 -41.14 -12.18
N ILE A 245 -25.70 -40.45 -13.26
CA ILE A 245 -26.09 -40.82 -14.62
C ILE A 245 -25.32 -42.04 -15.11
N ARG A 246 -24.05 -42.23 -14.71
CA ARG A 246 -23.25 -43.42 -15.00
C ARG A 246 -23.80 -44.66 -14.31
N ASP A 247 -24.07 -44.56 -13.01
CA ASP A 247 -24.61 -45.67 -12.22
C ASP A 247 -26.01 -46.12 -12.73
N ARG A 248 -26.85 -45.21 -13.23
CA ARG A 248 -28.12 -45.58 -13.87
C ARG A 248 -27.98 -46.30 -15.21
N LYS A 249 -26.87 -46.09 -15.92
CA LYS A 249 -26.62 -46.78 -17.22
C LYS A 249 -25.97 -48.16 -17.04
N GLU A 250 -25.38 -48.43 -15.88
CA GLU A 250 -24.74 -49.69 -15.58
C GLU A 250 -25.64 -50.70 -14.84
N GLN A 251 -26.89 -50.30 -14.50
CA GLN A 251 -27.85 -51.28 -13.98
C GLN A 251 -28.40 -52.14 -15.10
N PRO A 252 -28.15 -53.43 -15.07
CA PRO A 252 -28.70 -54.33 -16.06
C PRO A 252 -30.22 -54.39 -15.93
N VAL A 253 -30.88 -54.13 -17.05
CA VAL A 253 -32.33 -54.35 -17.18
C VAL A 253 -32.60 -55.80 -16.95
N ARG A 254 -33.28 -56.14 -15.86
CA ARG A 254 -33.77 -57.50 -15.57
C ARG A 254 -35.10 -57.71 -16.31
#